data_27ffe009ad49e54b638e0b0e3b03daa0
#
_entry.id   27ffe009ad49e54b638e0b0e3b03daa0
#
_cell.length_a   1.000
_cell.length_b   1.000
_cell.length_c   1.000
_cell.angle_alpha   90.00
_cell.angle_beta   90.00
_cell.angle_gamma   90.00
#
_symmetry.space_group_name_H-M   'P 1'
#
loop_
_entity.id
_entity.type
_entity.pdbx_description
1 polymer ?
#
loop_
_entity_poly.entity_id
_entity_poly.type
_entity_poly.pdbx_seq_one_letter_code
_entity_poly.pdbx_strand_id
1 'polypeptide(L)'
;VNTPALRRPAVLLSDIGDVLPLAVLTLGVAVWLWRRRQRLLAGAWLLSITANALAIRVLKNLFARARPDTAAEMATSGHSFPSGHAAGALMVCGLLAWVLCDQLDRRWHGLIVGAAALLIAGIAASRVLLGVHYFSDVLGGLLWAGMVLLLTLTIVRQAWRW
;
A
#
# COMPACT_ATOMS: atom_id res chain seq x y z
N VAL A 1 16.67 -11.14 11.09
CA VAL A 1 17.93 -10.36 11.02
C VAL A 1 18.12 -9.68 12.36
N ASN A 2 19.03 -10.21 13.19
CA ASN A 2 19.28 -9.73 14.56
C ASN A 2 20.29 -8.55 14.62
N THR A 3 20.45 -7.79 13.53
CA THR A 3 21.37 -6.65 13.53
C THR A 3 20.61 -5.40 13.98
N PRO A 4 20.90 -4.84 15.19
CA PRO A 4 20.21 -3.68 15.72
C PRO A 4 20.17 -2.47 14.77
N ALA A 5 21.20 -2.32 13.95
CA ALA A 5 21.31 -1.25 12.94
C ALA A 5 20.23 -1.31 11.86
N LEU A 6 19.78 -2.51 11.45
CA LEU A 6 18.72 -2.67 10.44
C LEU A 6 17.33 -2.74 11.05
N ARG A 7 17.21 -3.10 12.33
CA ARG A 7 15.91 -3.28 12.98
C ARG A 7 15.16 -1.96 13.14
N ARG A 8 15.83 -0.89 13.60
CA ARG A 8 15.19 0.43 13.78
C ARG A 8 14.58 1.00 12.49
N PRO A 9 15.33 1.12 11.37
CA PRO A 9 14.75 1.61 10.12
C PRO A 9 13.65 0.68 9.57
N ALA A 10 13.77 -0.64 9.76
CA ALA A 10 12.72 -1.57 9.35
C ALA A 10 11.42 -1.40 10.15
N VAL A 11 11.50 -1.14 11.47
CA VAL A 11 10.33 -0.84 12.30
C VAL A 11 9.69 0.47 11.84
N LEU A 12 10.46 1.55 11.65
CA LEU A 12 9.92 2.84 11.19
C LEU A 12 9.21 2.72 9.84
N LEU A 13 9.80 2.00 8.87
CA LEU A 13 9.17 1.76 7.58
C LEU A 13 7.89 0.91 7.71
N SER A 14 7.92 -0.09 8.60
CA SER A 14 6.74 -0.90 8.91
C SER A 14 5.62 -0.04 9.49
N ASP A 15 5.93 0.83 10.46
CA ASP A 15 4.95 1.70 11.12
C ASP A 15 4.30 2.69 10.13
N ILE A 16 5.09 3.23 9.17
CA ILE A 16 4.54 4.07 8.08
C ILE A 16 3.56 3.27 7.21
N GLY A 17 3.82 1.99 6.99
CA GLY A 17 2.97 1.09 6.21
C GLY A 17 1.79 0.50 7.00
N ASP A 18 1.60 0.86 8.25
CA ASP A 18 0.50 0.33 9.07
C ASP A 18 -0.85 0.96 8.68
N VAL A 19 -1.91 0.33 9.16
CA VAL A 19 -3.31 0.69 8.84
C VAL A 19 -3.60 2.14 9.22
N LEU A 20 -3.17 2.60 10.40
CA LEU A 20 -3.50 3.94 10.89
C LEU A 20 -2.85 5.06 10.05
N PRO A 21 -1.52 5.08 9.80
CA PRO A 21 -0.90 6.10 8.94
C PRO A 21 -1.46 6.09 7.52
N LEU A 22 -1.67 4.91 6.93
CA LEU A 22 -2.24 4.81 5.59
C LEU A 22 -3.71 5.28 5.56
N ALA A 23 -4.50 5.03 6.60
CA ALA A 23 -5.87 5.52 6.71
C ALA A 23 -5.92 7.05 6.85
N VAL A 24 -5.06 7.63 7.69
CA VAL A 24 -4.96 9.10 7.85
C VAL A 24 -4.58 9.75 6.52
N LEU A 25 -3.59 9.21 5.81
CA LEU A 25 -3.20 9.70 4.49
C LEU A 25 -4.35 9.56 3.49
N THR A 26 -5.02 8.40 3.47
CA THR A 26 -6.15 8.12 2.58
C THR A 26 -7.28 9.13 2.78
N LEU A 27 -7.66 9.40 4.03
CA LEU A 27 -8.71 10.37 4.34
C LEU A 27 -8.28 11.81 4.03
N GLY A 28 -7.03 12.17 4.33
CA GLY A 28 -6.48 13.48 4.00
C GLY A 28 -6.53 13.78 2.51
N VAL A 29 -6.10 12.83 1.68
CA VAL A 29 -6.16 12.95 0.22
C VAL A 29 -7.61 12.99 -0.29
N ALA A 30 -8.51 12.17 0.26
CA ALA A 30 -9.93 12.19 -0.12
C ALA A 30 -10.57 13.56 0.17
N VAL A 31 -10.32 14.13 1.36
CA VAL A 31 -10.79 15.47 1.72
C VAL A 31 -10.20 16.55 0.81
N TRP A 32 -8.92 16.45 0.50
CA TRP A 32 -8.24 17.37 -0.40
C TRP A 32 -8.84 17.33 -1.81
N LEU A 33 -9.04 16.14 -2.39
CA LEU A 33 -9.70 15.95 -3.69
C LEU A 33 -11.14 16.49 -3.68
N TRP A 34 -11.88 16.22 -2.60
CA TRP A 34 -13.24 16.72 -2.43
C TRP A 34 -13.31 18.26 -2.43
N ARG A 35 -12.40 18.90 -1.69
CA ARG A 35 -12.29 20.37 -1.66
C ARG A 35 -11.90 20.96 -3.02
N ARG A 36 -11.12 20.21 -3.81
CA ARG A 36 -10.78 20.53 -5.21
C ARG A 36 -11.92 20.28 -6.19
N ARG A 37 -13.11 19.92 -5.71
CA ARG A 37 -14.30 19.57 -6.53
C ARG A 37 -14.10 18.30 -7.41
N GLN A 38 -13.06 17.52 -7.21
CA GLN A 38 -12.77 16.27 -7.90
C GLN A 38 -13.48 15.08 -7.22
N ARG A 39 -14.81 15.17 -7.08
CA ARG A 39 -15.62 14.22 -6.28
C ARG A 39 -15.56 12.79 -6.80
N LEU A 40 -15.56 12.60 -8.13
CA LEU A 40 -15.44 11.27 -8.75
C LEU A 40 -14.09 10.63 -8.43
N LEU A 41 -13.01 11.41 -8.49
CA LEU A 41 -11.68 10.93 -8.15
C LEU A 41 -11.57 10.60 -6.65
N ALA A 42 -12.15 11.42 -5.78
CA ALA A 42 -12.21 11.13 -4.34
C ALA A 42 -12.99 9.83 -4.06
N GLY A 43 -14.10 9.60 -4.76
CA GLY A 43 -14.87 8.36 -4.67
C GLY A 43 -14.09 7.14 -5.17
N ALA A 44 -13.47 7.23 -6.34
CA ALA A 44 -12.63 6.17 -6.89
C ALA A 44 -11.42 5.85 -5.98
N TRP A 45 -10.77 6.87 -5.42
CA TRP A 45 -9.71 6.76 -4.43
C TRP A 45 -10.14 5.94 -3.21
N LEU A 46 -11.24 6.34 -2.54
CA LEU A 46 -11.74 5.64 -1.36
C LEU A 46 -12.21 4.23 -1.67
N LEU A 47 -12.96 4.07 -2.77
CA LEU A 47 -13.52 2.77 -3.16
C LEU A 47 -12.41 1.75 -3.45
N SER A 48 -11.41 2.13 -4.24
CA SER A 48 -10.33 1.20 -4.63
C SER A 48 -9.46 0.79 -3.44
N ILE A 49 -9.12 1.72 -2.54
CA ILE A 49 -8.33 1.41 -1.33
C ILE A 49 -9.13 0.52 -0.38
N THR A 50 -10.41 0.83 -0.16
CA THR A 50 -11.30 0.03 0.70
C THR A 50 -11.52 -1.37 0.11
N ALA A 51 -11.79 -1.46 -1.19
CA ALA A 51 -11.96 -2.75 -1.88
C ALA A 51 -10.69 -3.60 -1.78
N ASN A 52 -9.50 -3.00 -1.98
CA ASN A 52 -8.23 -3.69 -1.78
C ASN A 52 -8.07 -4.21 -0.34
N ALA A 53 -8.37 -3.39 0.67
CA ALA A 53 -8.26 -3.77 2.07
C ALA A 53 -9.21 -4.93 2.43
N LEU A 54 -10.44 -4.90 1.94
CA LEU A 54 -11.43 -5.97 2.12
C LEU A 54 -10.98 -7.26 1.42
N ALA A 55 -10.51 -7.15 0.17
CA ALA A 55 -10.01 -8.30 -0.59
C ALA A 55 -8.81 -8.96 0.10
N ILE A 56 -7.87 -8.19 0.64
CA ILE A 56 -6.76 -8.73 1.43
C ILE A 56 -7.25 -9.51 2.65
N ARG A 57 -8.29 -9.03 3.35
CA ARG A 57 -8.90 -9.77 4.47
C ARG A 57 -9.51 -11.09 4.03
N VAL A 58 -10.25 -11.09 2.93
CA VAL A 58 -10.83 -12.30 2.36
C VAL A 58 -9.75 -13.30 1.96
N LEU A 59 -8.73 -12.85 1.22
CA LEU A 59 -7.60 -13.68 0.80
C LEU A 59 -6.85 -14.27 2.00
N LYS A 60 -6.62 -13.49 3.07
CA LYS A 60 -6.01 -13.99 4.31
C LYS A 60 -6.77 -15.17 4.90
N ASN A 61 -8.10 -15.07 4.96
CA ASN A 61 -8.94 -16.13 5.50
C ASN A 61 -9.01 -17.35 4.58
N LEU A 62 -9.00 -17.14 3.25
CA LEU A 62 -9.01 -18.23 2.26
C LEU A 62 -7.73 -19.05 2.28
N PHE A 63 -6.58 -18.39 2.33
CA PHE A 63 -5.27 -19.06 2.33
C PHE A 63 -4.87 -19.57 3.71
N ALA A 64 -5.34 -18.95 4.78
CA ALA A 64 -5.12 -19.30 6.18
C ALA A 64 -3.65 -19.65 6.51
N ARG A 65 -2.69 -19.03 5.81
CA ARG A 65 -1.26 -19.36 5.93
C ARG A 65 -0.72 -18.95 7.29
N ALA A 66 -0.03 -19.87 7.98
CA ALA A 66 0.69 -19.54 9.22
C ALA A 66 1.82 -18.52 8.96
N ARG A 67 2.10 -17.69 9.96
CA ARG A 67 3.23 -16.76 9.93
C ARG A 67 4.55 -17.48 10.21
N PRO A 68 5.70 -16.86 9.86
CA PRO A 68 7.00 -17.33 10.36
C PRO A 68 7.02 -17.36 11.90
N ASP A 69 7.74 -18.31 12.50
CA ASP A 69 7.84 -18.46 13.96
C ASP A 69 8.40 -17.20 14.64
N THR A 70 9.26 -16.45 13.94
CA THR A 70 9.81 -15.16 14.37
C THR A 70 8.76 -14.05 14.51
N ALA A 71 7.56 -14.21 13.94
CA ALA A 71 6.49 -13.22 14.01
C ALA A 71 5.92 -13.04 15.44
N ALA A 72 6.07 -14.03 16.30
CA ALA A 72 5.61 -13.98 17.70
C ALA A 72 6.25 -12.82 18.48
N GLU A 73 7.50 -12.47 18.19
CA GLU A 73 8.24 -11.37 18.83
C GLU A 73 7.65 -9.97 18.51
N MET A 74 6.86 -9.84 17.45
CA MET A 74 6.30 -8.58 16.96
C MET A 74 4.82 -8.40 17.28
N ALA A 75 4.25 -9.25 18.15
CA ALA A 75 2.83 -9.22 18.56
C ALA A 75 1.85 -9.12 17.36
N THR A 76 2.19 -9.74 16.24
CA THR A 76 1.35 -9.73 15.03
C THR A 76 0.27 -10.79 15.10
N SER A 77 -0.94 -10.46 14.69
CA SER A 77 -2.09 -11.38 14.67
C SER A 77 -2.54 -11.75 13.26
N GLY A 78 -3.29 -12.85 13.16
CA GLY A 78 -3.92 -13.30 11.92
C GLY A 78 -2.96 -13.93 10.91
N HIS A 79 -3.50 -14.29 9.74
CA HIS A 79 -2.82 -15.04 8.69
C HIS A 79 -1.73 -14.24 7.96
N SER A 80 -0.72 -14.95 7.45
CA SER A 80 0.46 -14.35 6.83
C SER A 80 0.18 -13.86 5.40
N PHE A 81 -0.41 -14.71 4.55
CA PHE A 81 -0.58 -14.43 3.13
C PHE A 81 -1.97 -13.86 2.80
N PRO A 82 -2.05 -12.85 1.93
CA PRO A 82 -0.97 -11.99 1.44
C PRO A 82 -0.62 -10.87 2.44
N SER A 83 0.53 -10.17 2.24
CA SER A 83 0.96 -9.08 3.10
C SER A 83 0.08 -7.83 2.91
N GLY A 84 -0.64 -7.45 3.97
CA GLY A 84 -1.49 -6.26 3.96
C GLY A 84 -0.72 -4.93 3.91
N HIS A 85 0.46 -4.86 4.57
CA HIS A 85 1.35 -3.69 4.51
C HIS A 85 1.86 -3.43 3.09
N ALA A 86 2.35 -4.46 2.40
CA ALA A 86 2.83 -4.35 1.04
C ALA A 86 1.70 -3.94 0.06
N ALA A 87 0.53 -4.58 0.19
CA ALA A 87 -0.63 -4.28 -0.63
C ALA A 87 -1.18 -2.87 -0.36
N GLY A 88 -1.30 -2.46 0.92
CA GLY A 88 -1.76 -1.14 1.32
C GLY A 88 -0.81 -0.03 0.86
N ALA A 89 0.50 -0.21 1.06
CA ALA A 89 1.51 0.73 0.60
C ALA A 89 1.46 0.94 -0.92
N LEU A 90 1.37 -0.14 -1.70
CA LEU A 90 1.27 -0.02 -3.17
C LEU A 90 -0.01 0.69 -3.60
N MET A 91 -1.15 0.36 -3.01
CA MET A 91 -2.42 1.03 -3.34
C MET A 91 -2.39 2.51 -3.01
N VAL A 92 -2.03 2.86 -1.77
CA VAL A 92 -2.08 4.26 -1.31
C VAL A 92 -0.99 5.11 -1.98
N CYS A 93 0.27 4.66 -1.93
CA CYS A 93 1.38 5.43 -2.51
C CYS A 93 1.35 5.43 -4.04
N GLY A 94 0.93 4.33 -4.68
CA GLY A 94 0.82 4.23 -6.14
C GLY A 94 -0.28 5.13 -6.69
N LEU A 95 -1.48 5.12 -6.09
CA LEU A 95 -2.55 6.04 -6.45
C LEU A 95 -2.19 7.49 -6.16
N LEU A 96 -1.54 7.77 -5.00
CA LEU A 96 -1.09 9.13 -4.67
C LEU A 96 -0.09 9.64 -5.69
N ALA A 97 0.88 8.82 -6.08
CA ALA A 97 1.86 9.18 -7.11
C ALA A 97 1.17 9.52 -8.44
N TRP A 98 0.16 8.73 -8.85
CA TRP A 98 -0.62 9.01 -10.04
C TRP A 98 -1.39 10.33 -9.92
N VAL A 99 -2.09 10.59 -8.80
CA VAL A 99 -2.83 11.84 -8.56
C VAL A 99 -1.89 13.05 -8.57
N LEU A 100 -0.70 12.94 -7.96
CA LEU A 100 0.28 14.03 -7.95
C LEU A 100 0.87 14.27 -9.34
N CYS A 101 1.13 13.23 -10.11
CA CYS A 101 1.59 13.36 -11.50
C CYS A 101 0.54 14.01 -12.41
N ASP A 102 -0.75 13.79 -12.15
CA ASP A 102 -1.83 14.45 -12.87
C ASP A 102 -1.95 15.96 -12.55
N GLN A 103 -1.54 16.35 -11.35
CA GLN A 103 -1.70 17.73 -10.83
C GLN A 103 -0.44 18.60 -10.94
N LEU A 104 0.72 17.99 -11.14
CA LEU A 104 2.02 18.66 -11.10
C LEU A 104 2.75 18.59 -12.46
N ASP A 105 3.67 19.53 -12.64
CA ASP A 105 4.50 19.60 -13.86
C ASP A 105 5.27 18.29 -14.11
N ARG A 106 5.41 17.94 -15.37
CA ARG A 106 6.09 16.71 -15.83
C ARG A 106 7.53 16.55 -15.29
N ARG A 107 8.21 17.65 -15.00
CA ARG A 107 9.56 17.66 -14.38
C ARG A 107 9.61 16.94 -13.02
N TRP A 108 8.49 16.88 -12.29
CA TRP A 108 8.40 16.24 -10.99
C TRP A 108 8.02 14.75 -11.03
N HIS A 109 7.52 14.26 -12.18
CA HIS A 109 6.98 12.90 -12.28
C HIS A 109 8.01 11.83 -11.90
N GLY A 110 9.25 11.96 -12.37
CA GLY A 110 10.33 11.02 -12.04
C GLY A 110 10.61 10.95 -10.54
N LEU A 111 10.65 12.12 -9.87
CA LEU A 111 10.86 12.20 -8.42
C LEU A 111 9.68 11.59 -7.65
N ILE A 112 8.44 11.92 -8.04
CA ILE A 112 7.22 11.42 -7.38
C ILE A 112 7.14 9.90 -7.48
N VAL A 113 7.29 9.36 -8.68
CA VAL A 113 7.23 7.91 -8.92
C VAL A 113 8.39 7.19 -8.24
N GLY A 114 9.60 7.74 -8.30
CA GLY A 114 10.78 7.20 -7.64
C GLY A 114 10.64 7.17 -6.12
N ALA A 115 10.15 8.26 -5.51
CA ALA A 115 9.91 8.33 -4.06
C ALA A 115 8.82 7.32 -3.62
N ALA A 116 7.71 7.23 -4.36
CA ALA A 116 6.67 6.25 -4.10
C ALA A 116 7.21 4.81 -4.21
N ALA A 117 7.96 4.50 -5.27
CA ALA A 117 8.55 3.17 -5.47
C ALA A 117 9.52 2.79 -4.34
N LEU A 118 10.39 3.71 -3.91
CA LEU A 118 11.32 3.49 -2.80
C LEU A 118 10.59 3.28 -1.48
N LEU A 119 9.54 4.05 -1.20
CA LEU A 119 8.74 3.89 0.01
C LEU A 119 8.00 2.54 0.02
N ILE A 120 7.37 2.17 -1.08
CA ILE A 120 6.69 0.87 -1.24
C ILE A 120 7.69 -0.28 -1.05
N ALA A 121 8.83 -0.22 -1.71
CA ALA A 121 9.87 -1.23 -1.59
C ALA A 121 10.43 -1.32 -0.16
N GLY A 122 10.65 -0.19 0.50
CA GLY A 122 11.11 -0.13 1.89
C GLY A 122 10.10 -0.75 2.86
N ILE A 123 8.81 -0.39 2.76
CA ILE A 123 7.75 -0.98 3.56
C ILE A 123 7.64 -2.49 3.30
N ALA A 124 7.66 -2.91 2.04
CA ALA A 124 7.60 -4.31 1.65
C ALA A 124 8.79 -5.11 2.20
N ALA A 125 10.01 -4.60 2.05
CA ALA A 125 11.22 -5.22 2.56
C ALA A 125 11.24 -5.31 4.09
N SER A 126 10.73 -4.28 4.79
CA SER A 126 10.67 -4.27 6.25
C SER A 126 9.91 -5.48 6.81
N ARG A 127 8.85 -5.96 6.11
CA ARG A 127 8.04 -7.10 6.57
C ARG A 127 8.80 -8.42 6.55
N VAL A 128 9.71 -8.59 5.58
CA VAL A 128 10.61 -9.74 5.50
C VAL A 128 11.75 -9.61 6.50
N LEU A 129 12.36 -8.42 6.58
CA LEU A 129 13.46 -8.14 7.52
C LEU A 129 13.05 -8.32 8.98
N LEU A 130 11.83 -7.95 9.33
CA LEU A 130 11.26 -8.13 10.67
C LEU A 130 10.78 -9.58 10.93
N GLY A 131 10.85 -10.46 9.93
CA GLY A 131 10.46 -11.86 10.09
C GLY A 131 8.96 -12.09 10.29
N VAL A 132 8.11 -11.12 9.95
CA VAL A 132 6.65 -11.21 10.16
C VAL A 132 5.89 -11.73 8.94
N HIS A 133 6.54 -11.76 7.77
CA HIS A 133 6.04 -12.29 6.51
C HIS A 133 7.12 -13.03 5.75
N TYR A 134 6.72 -14.07 5.01
CA TYR A 134 7.56 -14.67 3.99
C TYR A 134 7.67 -13.71 2.77
N PHE A 135 8.76 -13.82 2.03
CA PHE A 135 8.92 -13.05 0.78
C PHE A 135 7.75 -13.25 -0.20
N SER A 136 7.23 -14.48 -0.29
CA SER A 136 6.06 -14.79 -1.13
C SER A 136 4.78 -14.09 -0.68
N ASP A 137 4.60 -13.78 0.63
CA ASP A 137 3.43 -13.04 1.11
C ASP A 137 3.48 -11.59 0.65
N VAL A 138 4.69 -11.01 0.68
CA VAL A 138 4.95 -9.66 0.22
C VAL A 138 4.73 -9.55 -1.29
N LEU A 139 5.30 -10.49 -2.05
CA LEU A 139 5.13 -10.55 -3.50
C LEU A 139 3.66 -10.73 -3.88
N GLY A 140 2.94 -11.64 -3.21
CA GLY A 140 1.50 -11.84 -3.41
C GLY A 140 0.68 -10.58 -3.12
N GLY A 141 1.02 -9.85 -2.05
CA GLY A 141 0.38 -8.56 -1.73
C GLY A 141 0.63 -7.49 -2.79
N LEU A 142 1.87 -7.37 -3.27
CA LEU A 142 2.22 -6.41 -4.33
C LEU A 142 1.56 -6.75 -5.67
N LEU A 143 1.55 -8.02 -6.08
CA LEU A 143 0.91 -8.46 -7.33
C LEU A 143 -0.60 -8.21 -7.30
N TRP A 144 -1.26 -8.58 -6.20
CA TRP A 144 -2.68 -8.30 -6.02
C TRP A 144 -2.99 -6.81 -6.10
N ALA A 145 -2.31 -6.00 -5.29
CA ALA A 145 -2.53 -4.56 -5.26
C ALA A 145 -2.17 -3.89 -6.59
N GLY A 146 -1.13 -4.37 -7.27
CA GLY A 146 -0.75 -3.91 -8.61
C GLY A 146 -1.85 -4.14 -9.65
N MET A 147 -2.50 -5.30 -9.62
CA MET A 147 -3.64 -5.61 -10.48
C MET A 147 -4.82 -4.67 -10.19
N VAL A 148 -5.17 -4.48 -8.91
CA VAL A 148 -6.26 -3.57 -8.50
C VAL A 148 -5.93 -2.12 -8.89
N LEU A 149 -4.69 -1.69 -8.70
CA LEU A 149 -4.22 -0.36 -9.09
C LEU A 149 -4.38 -0.13 -10.60
N LEU A 150 -3.88 -1.05 -11.43
CA LEU A 150 -3.99 -0.96 -12.88
C LEU A 150 -5.44 -0.90 -13.35
N LEU A 151 -6.31 -1.74 -12.76
CA LEU A 151 -7.75 -1.72 -13.04
C LEU A 151 -8.36 -0.36 -12.69
N THR A 152 -8.07 0.15 -11.49
CA THR A 152 -8.54 1.47 -11.02
C THR A 152 -8.11 2.58 -11.98
N LEU A 153 -6.82 2.62 -12.35
CA LEU A 153 -6.28 3.63 -13.27
C LEU A 153 -6.93 3.55 -14.66
N THR A 154 -7.22 2.35 -15.15
CA THR A 154 -7.87 2.14 -16.43
C THR A 154 -9.30 2.69 -16.40
N ILE A 155 -10.08 2.35 -15.37
CA ILE A 155 -11.45 2.82 -15.20
C ILE A 155 -11.50 4.34 -15.07
N VAL A 156 -10.67 4.92 -14.20
CA VAL A 156 -10.64 6.36 -13.98
C VAL A 156 -10.26 7.11 -15.26
N ARG A 157 -9.23 6.66 -16.00
CA ARG A 157 -8.84 7.28 -17.28
C ARG A 157 -9.94 7.21 -18.33
N GLN A 158 -10.70 6.14 -18.40
CA GLN A 158 -11.83 6.03 -19.31
C GLN A 158 -12.97 6.99 -18.92
N ALA A 159 -13.30 7.07 -17.62
CA ALA A 159 -14.33 7.97 -17.11
C ALA A 159 -14.00 9.46 -17.28
N TRP A 160 -12.70 9.83 -17.40
CA TRP A 160 -12.26 11.23 -17.57
C TRP A 160 -12.08 11.67 -19.03
N ARG A 161 -12.28 10.76 -19.97
CA ARG A 161 -12.23 11.10 -21.41
C ARG A 161 -13.56 11.64 -21.98
N TRP A 162 -14.60 11.71 -21.15
CA TRP A 162 -15.92 12.28 -21.45
C TRP A 162 -16.13 13.58 -20.66
#